data_752bea7a5412e8ae8ca1692320234881
#
_entry.id   752bea7a5412e8ae8ca1692320234881
#
_cell.length_a   1.000
_cell.length_b   1.000
_cell.length_c   1.000
_cell.angle_alpha   90.00
_cell.angle_beta   90.00
_cell.angle_gamma   90.00
#
_symmetry.space_group_name_H-M   'P 1'
#
loop_
_entity.id
_entity.type
_entity.pdbx_description
1 polymer ?
#
loop_
_entity_poly.entity_id
_entity_poly.type
_entity_poly.pdbx_seq_one_letter_code
_entity_poly.pdbx_strand_id
1 'polypeptide(L)'
;MTSFRPYWDLIQHNADFRRLYLARLVSFAGDWFLVVPLLGLVYEATDSALAASAVLAAQALPAALLVPLTGAVSDRFDRKKILIISDLLRAGLALSLLAVDAVGGVWFPLLIMLLEGAGAAFFYPASTGALPNVVDEQELPVATTLMSSAWGTMAAVGAATGGVFATLVSRDAAFVLNAVSFALSALLVGRVVQNLQAARKPIGGAGRESNRDAFRYIFSHVRALALLSSKGVHSLTSGGAVALFALMSITLLETGDAGTGALFGARGLGNMIGPIVALAIVGRSNRRILGSIGWAMTVWGVAYIFVGFSPTLLLAAAAVCVAHMGGGTQFTFSTYGLQELMPDDVRGRIFALDFGIDMMAISISALILGALAQTVAIRPLLIGLGLVAVVFGLAWTTLTRPLWADLETATDEG
;
A
#
# COMPACT_ATOMS: atom_id res chain seq x y z
N MET A 1 -3.55 18.48 21.49
CA MET A 1 -3.25 18.97 20.10
C MET A 1 -1.84 18.54 19.79
N THR A 2 -1.67 17.55 18.91
CA THR A 2 -0.34 17.12 18.44
C THR A 2 0.26 18.26 17.61
N SER A 3 1.33 18.85 18.11
CA SER A 3 2.05 19.92 17.39
C SER A 3 2.69 19.32 16.13
N PHE A 4 2.43 19.89 14.95
CA PHE A 4 3.11 19.54 13.70
C PHE A 4 4.57 20.06 13.67
N ARG A 5 4.97 20.83 14.67
CA ARG A 5 6.29 21.41 14.80
C ARG A 5 7.46 20.44 14.66
N PRO A 6 7.49 19.27 15.37
CA PRO A 6 8.60 18.34 15.26
C PRO A 6 8.83 17.79 13.85
N TYR A 7 7.75 17.58 13.09
CA TYR A 7 7.82 17.10 11.69
C TYR A 7 8.43 18.15 10.76
N TRP A 8 8.02 19.40 10.94
CA TRP A 8 8.51 20.53 10.15
C TRP A 8 9.95 20.86 10.49
N ASP A 9 10.28 20.89 11.77
CA ASP A 9 11.63 21.16 12.27
C ASP A 9 12.62 20.12 11.72
N LEU A 10 12.30 18.83 11.73
CA LEU A 10 13.14 17.77 11.17
C LEU A 10 13.41 17.98 9.68
N ILE A 11 12.38 18.28 8.90
CA ILE A 11 12.53 18.56 7.46
C ILE A 11 13.39 19.78 7.19
N GLN A 12 13.32 20.83 8.04
CA GLN A 12 14.06 22.06 7.85
C GLN A 12 15.54 21.93 8.19
N HIS A 13 15.88 21.37 9.35
CA HIS A 13 17.27 21.37 9.83
C HIS A 13 18.09 20.19 9.31
N ASN A 14 17.48 19.03 9.02
CA ASN A 14 18.21 17.87 8.53
C ASN A 14 18.12 17.74 7.00
N ALA A 15 19.15 18.21 6.32
CA ALA A 15 19.17 18.25 4.85
C ALA A 15 19.21 16.85 4.22
N ASP A 16 19.89 15.89 4.85
CA ASP A 16 20.01 14.53 4.31
C ASP A 16 18.71 13.72 4.52
N PHE A 17 18.07 13.88 5.67
CA PHE A 17 16.71 13.35 5.87
C PHE A 17 15.73 13.94 4.86
N ARG A 18 15.73 15.26 4.67
CA ARG A 18 14.87 15.94 3.69
C ARG A 18 15.07 15.39 2.28
N ARG A 19 16.35 15.19 1.84
CA ARG A 19 16.64 14.62 0.52
C ARG A 19 16.11 13.19 0.38
N LEU A 20 16.33 12.35 1.39
CA LEU A 20 15.84 10.97 1.41
C LEU A 20 14.30 10.91 1.43
N TYR A 21 13.65 11.76 2.23
CA TYR A 21 12.20 11.85 2.32
C TYR A 21 11.56 12.33 1.01
N LEU A 22 12.10 13.41 0.42
CA LEU A 22 11.64 13.90 -0.88
C LEU A 22 11.86 12.89 -2.00
N ALA A 23 13.01 12.20 -2.02
CA ALA A 23 13.26 11.12 -2.96
C ALA A 23 12.17 10.04 -2.87
N ARG A 24 11.84 9.61 -1.65
CA ARG A 24 10.78 8.62 -1.42
C ARG A 24 9.39 9.11 -1.85
N LEU A 25 9.03 10.37 -1.55
CA LEU A 25 7.77 10.96 -2.00
C LEU A 25 7.67 10.98 -3.51
N VAL A 26 8.72 11.45 -4.19
CA VAL A 26 8.75 11.57 -5.66
C VAL A 26 8.72 10.20 -6.33
N SER A 27 9.49 9.23 -5.82
CA SER A 27 9.48 7.85 -6.32
C SER A 27 8.10 7.20 -6.18
N PHE A 28 7.47 7.31 -5.00
CA PHE A 28 6.12 6.76 -4.77
C PHE A 28 5.02 7.50 -5.55
N ALA A 29 5.16 8.82 -5.71
CA ALA A 29 4.25 9.58 -6.55
C ALA A 29 4.30 9.07 -7.99
N GLY A 30 5.49 8.78 -8.52
CA GLY A 30 5.69 8.21 -9.84
C GLY A 30 5.03 6.84 -10.01
N ASP A 31 5.22 5.93 -9.04
CA ASP A 31 4.59 4.61 -9.06
C ASP A 31 3.07 4.69 -9.27
N TRP A 32 2.42 5.49 -8.43
CA TRP A 32 0.97 5.61 -8.47
C TRP A 32 0.46 6.48 -9.62
N PHE A 33 1.26 7.44 -10.06
CA PHE A 33 0.96 8.27 -11.22
C PHE A 33 0.89 7.44 -12.51
N LEU A 34 1.77 6.43 -12.64
CA LEU A 34 1.82 5.53 -13.79
C LEU A 34 0.64 4.53 -13.80
N VAL A 35 0.19 4.06 -12.64
CA VAL A 35 -0.79 2.98 -12.53
C VAL A 35 -2.08 3.28 -13.32
N VAL A 36 -2.63 4.49 -13.14
CA VAL A 36 -3.94 4.83 -13.76
C VAL A 36 -3.87 4.87 -15.29
N PRO A 37 -2.93 5.62 -15.90
CA PRO A 37 -2.77 5.62 -17.36
C PRO A 37 -2.54 4.22 -17.96
N LEU A 38 -1.79 3.37 -17.23
CA LEU A 38 -1.47 2.03 -17.71
C LEU A 38 -2.66 1.07 -17.61
N LEU A 39 -3.47 1.17 -16.55
CA LEU A 39 -4.72 0.43 -16.44
C LEU A 39 -5.67 0.75 -17.61
N GLY A 40 -5.84 2.03 -17.93
CA GLY A 40 -6.66 2.50 -19.04
C GLY A 40 -6.11 2.01 -20.39
N LEU A 41 -4.81 2.16 -20.61
CA LEU A 41 -4.15 1.73 -21.86
C LEU A 41 -4.33 0.22 -22.07
N VAL A 42 -4.05 -0.60 -21.07
CA VAL A 42 -4.15 -2.07 -21.19
C VAL A 42 -5.61 -2.49 -21.41
N TYR A 43 -6.56 -1.85 -20.73
CA TYR A 43 -7.98 -2.16 -20.93
C TYR A 43 -8.44 -1.81 -22.34
N GLU A 44 -8.15 -0.61 -22.85
CA GLU A 44 -8.54 -0.16 -24.18
C GLU A 44 -7.89 -1.00 -25.30
N ALA A 45 -6.62 -1.42 -25.10
CA ALA A 45 -5.90 -2.23 -26.09
C ALA A 45 -6.39 -3.69 -26.15
N THR A 46 -7.01 -4.22 -25.10
CA THR A 46 -7.33 -5.66 -25.00
C THR A 46 -8.81 -5.97 -24.80
N ASP A 47 -9.61 -4.97 -24.45
CA ASP A 47 -11.00 -5.14 -23.96
C ASP A 47 -11.09 -6.22 -22.86
N SER A 48 -10.03 -6.37 -22.07
CA SER A 48 -9.90 -7.43 -21.06
C SER A 48 -9.75 -6.88 -19.66
N ALA A 49 -10.77 -7.10 -18.84
CA ALA A 49 -10.73 -6.80 -17.41
C ALA A 49 -9.61 -7.54 -16.68
N LEU A 50 -9.32 -8.79 -17.09
CA LEU A 50 -8.23 -9.57 -16.54
C LEU A 50 -6.87 -8.94 -16.85
N ALA A 51 -6.65 -8.51 -18.09
CA ALA A 51 -5.40 -7.87 -18.49
C ALA A 51 -5.16 -6.56 -17.73
N ALA A 52 -6.18 -5.71 -17.61
CA ALA A 52 -6.09 -4.49 -16.82
C ALA A 52 -5.82 -4.78 -15.33
N SER A 53 -6.55 -5.72 -14.73
CA SER A 53 -6.34 -6.11 -13.33
C SER A 53 -4.96 -6.75 -13.09
N ALA A 54 -4.39 -7.42 -14.09
CA ALA A 54 -3.05 -8.00 -14.03
C ALA A 54 -1.95 -6.93 -13.91
N VAL A 55 -2.19 -5.67 -14.31
CA VAL A 55 -1.25 -4.55 -14.07
C VAL A 55 -1.00 -4.37 -12.57
N LEU A 56 -2.06 -4.33 -11.75
CA LEU A 56 -1.93 -4.20 -10.29
C LEU A 56 -1.31 -5.44 -9.66
N ALA A 57 -1.69 -6.62 -10.14
CA ALA A 57 -1.09 -7.87 -9.68
C ALA A 57 0.41 -7.92 -10.01
N ALA A 58 0.82 -7.50 -11.20
CA ALA A 58 2.21 -7.44 -11.63
C ALA A 58 3.03 -6.46 -10.78
N GLN A 59 2.45 -5.33 -10.37
CA GLN A 59 3.09 -4.37 -9.48
C GLN A 59 3.29 -4.93 -8.05
N ALA A 60 2.29 -5.61 -7.50
CA ALA A 60 2.30 -6.06 -6.10
C ALA A 60 3.06 -7.40 -5.91
N LEU A 61 2.99 -8.31 -6.89
CA LEU A 61 3.52 -9.66 -6.79
C LEU A 61 5.03 -9.73 -6.47
N PRO A 62 5.92 -8.91 -7.08
CA PRO A 62 7.34 -8.95 -6.75
C PRO A 62 7.61 -8.57 -5.29
N ALA A 63 6.86 -7.64 -4.72
CA ALA A 63 6.99 -7.27 -3.32
C ALA A 63 6.71 -8.46 -2.39
N ALA A 64 5.70 -9.29 -2.70
CA ALA A 64 5.40 -10.51 -1.94
C ALA A 64 6.50 -11.59 -2.09
N LEU A 65 6.95 -11.83 -3.32
CA LEU A 65 7.89 -12.92 -3.62
C LEU A 65 9.33 -12.62 -3.21
N LEU A 66 9.75 -11.36 -3.30
CA LEU A 66 11.13 -10.93 -3.09
C LEU A 66 11.43 -10.49 -1.65
N VAL A 67 10.44 -10.43 -0.74
CA VAL A 67 10.64 -10.05 0.68
C VAL A 67 11.88 -10.69 1.32
N PRO A 68 12.11 -12.01 1.21
CA PRO A 68 13.28 -12.63 1.85
C PRO A 68 14.61 -12.17 1.24
N LEU A 69 14.60 -11.83 -0.05
CA LEU A 69 15.80 -11.43 -0.79
C LEU A 69 16.12 -9.96 -0.58
N THR A 70 15.10 -9.10 -0.60
CA THR A 70 15.28 -7.64 -0.55
C THR A 70 15.87 -7.16 0.77
N GLY A 71 15.47 -7.76 1.90
CA GLY A 71 16.08 -7.53 3.19
C GLY A 71 17.57 -7.91 3.20
N ALA A 72 17.89 -9.14 2.77
CA ALA A 72 19.27 -9.63 2.72
C ALA A 72 20.17 -8.78 1.80
N VAL A 73 19.64 -8.32 0.66
CA VAL A 73 20.36 -7.42 -0.25
C VAL A 73 20.58 -6.05 0.39
N SER A 74 19.57 -5.47 1.04
CA SER A 74 19.67 -4.18 1.73
C SER A 74 20.66 -4.20 2.90
N ASP A 75 20.85 -5.36 3.54
CA ASP A 75 21.83 -5.50 4.61
C ASP A 75 23.26 -5.74 4.10
N ARG A 76 23.39 -6.38 2.94
CA ARG A 76 24.69 -6.79 2.39
C ARG A 76 25.32 -5.72 1.49
N PHE A 77 24.55 -4.99 0.73
CA PHE A 77 25.01 -4.01 -0.25
C PHE A 77 24.78 -2.58 0.23
N ASP A 78 25.48 -1.63 -0.37
CA ASP A 78 25.35 -0.20 -0.12
C ASP A 78 23.93 0.28 -0.46
N ARG A 79 23.19 0.70 0.57
CA ARG A 79 21.78 1.15 0.44
C ARG A 79 21.64 2.33 -0.51
N LYS A 80 22.61 3.26 -0.53
CA LYS A 80 22.59 4.39 -1.46
C LYS A 80 22.64 3.92 -2.91
N LYS A 81 23.49 2.93 -3.21
CA LYS A 81 23.57 2.35 -4.55
C LYS A 81 22.28 1.59 -4.92
N ILE A 82 21.70 0.81 -3.97
CA ILE A 82 20.43 0.12 -4.20
C ILE A 82 19.35 1.12 -4.58
N LEU A 83 19.18 2.20 -3.84
CA LEU A 83 18.17 3.22 -4.10
C LEU A 83 18.36 3.86 -5.49
N ILE A 84 19.59 4.29 -5.82
CA ILE A 84 19.89 4.94 -7.10
C ILE A 84 19.68 3.98 -8.27
N ILE A 85 20.22 2.75 -8.19
CA ILE A 85 20.08 1.76 -9.26
C ILE A 85 18.62 1.37 -9.47
N SER A 86 17.88 1.15 -8.39
CA SER A 86 16.46 0.84 -8.45
C SER A 86 15.67 1.92 -9.20
N ASP A 87 15.84 3.19 -8.84
CA ASP A 87 15.13 4.28 -9.49
C ASP A 87 15.59 4.51 -10.93
N LEU A 88 16.87 4.41 -11.25
CA LEU A 88 17.35 4.56 -12.63
C LEU A 88 16.86 3.42 -13.54
N LEU A 89 16.81 2.19 -13.05
CA LEU A 89 16.23 1.07 -13.79
C LEU A 89 14.73 1.32 -14.04
N ARG A 90 14.00 1.76 -13.02
CA ARG A 90 12.57 2.08 -13.13
C ARG A 90 12.31 3.26 -14.08
N ALA A 91 13.19 4.28 -14.08
CA ALA A 91 13.11 5.36 -15.07
C ALA A 91 13.26 4.84 -16.52
N GLY A 92 14.20 3.93 -16.76
CA GLY A 92 14.38 3.28 -18.06
C GLY A 92 13.17 2.41 -18.46
N LEU A 93 12.59 1.69 -17.49
CA LEU A 93 11.38 0.88 -17.70
C LEU A 93 10.17 1.76 -18.04
N ALA A 94 9.97 2.86 -17.32
CA ALA A 94 8.90 3.82 -17.60
C ALA A 94 9.02 4.42 -19.01
N LEU A 95 10.24 4.80 -19.44
CA LEU A 95 10.48 5.28 -20.81
C LEU A 95 10.24 4.19 -21.86
N SER A 96 10.50 2.92 -21.55
CA SER A 96 10.25 1.84 -22.52
C SER A 96 8.76 1.68 -22.85
N LEU A 97 7.84 2.13 -21.99
CA LEU A 97 6.40 2.14 -22.26
C LEU A 97 6.01 3.01 -23.48
N LEU A 98 6.84 3.98 -23.88
CA LEU A 98 6.66 4.73 -25.12
C LEU A 98 6.72 3.84 -26.37
N ALA A 99 7.30 2.65 -26.27
CA ALA A 99 7.35 1.67 -27.36
C ALA A 99 6.17 0.67 -27.35
N VAL A 100 5.17 0.85 -26.48
CA VAL A 100 4.08 -0.12 -26.29
C VAL A 100 3.33 -0.40 -27.61
N ASP A 101 3.04 0.62 -28.40
CA ASP A 101 2.36 0.47 -29.68
C ASP A 101 3.25 -0.21 -30.74
N ALA A 102 4.54 0.05 -30.72
CA ALA A 102 5.51 -0.56 -31.66
C ALA A 102 5.81 -2.02 -31.32
N VAL A 103 5.88 -2.37 -30.05
CA VAL A 103 6.14 -3.74 -29.58
C VAL A 103 4.89 -4.60 -29.72
N GLY A 104 3.73 -4.02 -29.47
CA GLY A 104 2.44 -4.71 -29.46
C GLY A 104 2.27 -5.73 -28.34
N GLY A 105 1.03 -6.08 -28.07
CA GLY A 105 0.67 -7.10 -27.11
C GLY A 105 0.68 -6.65 -25.65
N VAL A 106 -0.24 -7.23 -24.88
CA VAL A 106 -0.46 -6.92 -23.46
C VAL A 106 0.70 -7.37 -22.55
N TRP A 107 1.49 -8.32 -22.99
CA TRP A 107 2.62 -8.86 -22.21
C TRP A 107 3.69 -7.82 -21.92
N PHE A 108 3.90 -6.86 -22.81
CA PHE A 108 4.95 -5.86 -22.67
C PHE A 108 4.70 -4.91 -21.47
N PRO A 109 3.56 -4.19 -21.38
CA PRO A 109 3.27 -3.38 -20.21
C PRO A 109 3.18 -4.19 -18.91
N LEU A 110 2.71 -5.44 -18.93
CA LEU A 110 2.71 -6.31 -17.76
C LEU A 110 4.12 -6.67 -17.31
N LEU A 111 5.02 -6.98 -18.24
CA LEU A 111 6.44 -7.23 -17.92
C LEU A 111 7.10 -5.99 -17.31
N ILE A 112 6.85 -4.81 -17.90
CA ILE A 112 7.38 -3.55 -17.34
C ILE A 112 6.89 -3.33 -15.92
N MET A 113 5.60 -3.51 -15.63
CA MET A 113 5.05 -3.38 -14.28
C MET A 113 5.62 -4.39 -13.29
N LEU A 114 5.85 -5.63 -13.74
CA LEU A 114 6.50 -6.65 -12.91
C LEU A 114 7.93 -6.24 -12.55
N LEU A 115 8.69 -5.71 -13.50
CA LEU A 115 10.07 -5.26 -13.27
C LEU A 115 10.12 -3.98 -12.44
N GLU A 116 9.19 -3.05 -12.62
CA GLU A 116 9.04 -1.86 -11.77
C GLU A 116 8.70 -2.23 -10.34
N GLY A 117 7.75 -3.15 -10.15
CA GLY A 117 7.40 -3.70 -8.83
C GLY A 117 8.60 -4.39 -8.15
N ALA A 118 9.43 -5.10 -8.92
CA ALA A 118 10.68 -5.68 -8.41
C ALA A 118 11.66 -4.59 -7.97
N GLY A 119 11.83 -3.53 -8.76
CA GLY A 119 12.65 -2.36 -8.37
C GLY A 119 12.14 -1.71 -7.07
N ALA A 120 10.83 -1.48 -6.96
CA ALA A 120 10.21 -0.94 -5.75
C ALA A 120 10.41 -1.83 -4.52
N ALA A 121 10.37 -3.16 -4.69
CA ALA A 121 10.61 -4.13 -3.63
C ALA A 121 12.03 -4.01 -3.02
N PHE A 122 13.04 -3.60 -3.77
CA PHE A 122 14.38 -3.29 -3.25
C PHE A 122 14.49 -1.88 -2.67
N PHE A 123 13.81 -0.91 -3.28
CA PHE A 123 13.83 0.49 -2.83
C PHE A 123 13.27 0.65 -1.41
N TYR A 124 12.13 0.01 -1.11
CA TYR A 124 11.42 0.19 0.15
C TYR A 124 12.25 -0.18 1.38
N PRO A 125 12.82 -1.40 1.51
CA PRO A 125 13.62 -1.78 2.68
C PRO A 125 14.94 -1.00 2.76
N ALA A 126 15.56 -0.65 1.63
CA ALA A 126 16.80 0.13 1.60
C ALA A 126 16.55 1.55 2.15
N SER A 127 15.46 2.22 1.74
CA SER A 127 15.12 3.56 2.21
C SER A 127 14.72 3.59 3.69
N THR A 128 13.96 2.59 4.15
CA THR A 128 13.56 2.47 5.56
C THR A 128 14.75 2.12 6.45
N GLY A 129 15.59 1.18 6.02
CA GLY A 129 16.79 0.79 6.75
C GLY A 129 17.88 1.87 6.81
N ALA A 130 17.84 2.86 5.91
CA ALA A 130 18.75 4.00 5.94
C ALA A 130 18.42 5.02 7.05
N LEU A 131 17.19 5.03 7.54
CA LEU A 131 16.66 6.06 8.42
C LEU A 131 17.47 6.27 9.70
N PRO A 132 17.82 5.21 10.48
CA PRO A 132 18.60 5.36 11.71
C PRO A 132 20.03 5.92 11.50
N ASN A 133 20.50 5.97 10.25
CA ASN A 133 21.83 6.50 9.92
C ASN A 133 21.77 7.98 9.47
N VAL A 134 20.58 8.54 9.32
CA VAL A 134 20.34 9.88 8.78
C VAL A 134 19.75 10.82 9.83
N VAL A 135 19.09 10.28 10.87
CA VAL A 135 18.47 11.05 11.94
C VAL A 135 19.00 10.62 13.31
N ASP A 136 18.92 11.50 14.29
CA ASP A 136 19.24 11.18 15.67
C ASP A 136 18.20 10.24 16.29
N GLU A 137 18.58 9.49 17.33
CA GLU A 137 17.72 8.51 17.97
C GLU A 137 16.39 9.12 18.48
N GLN A 138 16.44 10.35 18.97
CA GLN A 138 15.26 11.09 19.46
C GLN A 138 14.31 11.51 18.35
N GLU A 139 14.82 11.67 17.13
CA GLU A 139 14.05 12.08 15.92
C GLU A 139 13.49 10.88 15.15
N LEU A 140 14.03 9.67 15.41
CA LEU A 140 13.67 8.46 14.68
C LEU A 140 12.16 8.17 14.66
N PRO A 141 11.38 8.35 15.73
CA PRO A 141 9.92 8.17 15.69
C PRO A 141 9.22 9.14 14.72
N VAL A 142 9.64 10.41 14.71
CA VAL A 142 9.09 11.44 13.81
C VAL A 142 9.44 11.12 12.36
N ALA A 143 10.69 10.78 12.09
CA ALA A 143 11.18 10.40 10.79
C ALA A 143 10.47 9.14 10.24
N THR A 144 10.29 8.12 11.09
CA THR A 144 9.57 6.89 10.74
C THR A 144 8.11 7.17 10.39
N THR A 145 7.46 8.04 11.14
CA THR A 145 6.06 8.45 10.85
C THR A 145 5.94 9.13 9.50
N LEU A 146 6.82 10.09 9.19
CA LEU A 146 6.86 10.75 7.88
C LEU A 146 7.10 9.75 6.75
N MET A 147 8.09 8.89 6.90
CA MET A 147 8.44 7.89 5.89
C MET A 147 7.33 6.86 5.66
N SER A 148 6.61 6.46 6.70
CA SER A 148 5.51 5.51 6.60
C SER A 148 4.27 6.14 5.95
N SER A 149 3.97 7.40 6.24
CA SER A 149 2.85 8.12 5.64
C SER A 149 3.03 8.42 4.14
N ALA A 150 4.28 8.45 3.66
CA ALA A 150 4.61 8.78 2.28
C ALA A 150 3.90 7.87 1.27
N TRP A 151 3.86 6.55 1.53
CA TRP A 151 3.22 5.59 0.62
C TRP A 151 1.73 5.87 0.44
N GLY A 152 0.98 5.97 1.54
CA GLY A 152 -0.47 6.21 1.48
C GLY A 152 -0.84 7.56 0.86
N THR A 153 -0.07 8.60 1.22
CA THR A 153 -0.28 9.96 0.67
C THR A 153 -0.02 9.98 -0.83
N MET A 154 1.09 9.38 -1.27
CA MET A 154 1.45 9.37 -2.69
C MET A 154 0.59 8.40 -3.50
N ALA A 155 0.07 7.33 -2.91
CA ALA A 155 -0.94 6.49 -3.55
C ALA A 155 -2.22 7.27 -3.91
N ALA A 156 -2.65 8.17 -3.04
CA ALA A 156 -3.81 9.02 -3.30
C ALA A 156 -3.50 10.12 -4.32
N VAL A 157 -2.46 10.91 -4.05
CA VAL A 157 -2.11 12.08 -4.85
C VAL A 157 -1.60 11.67 -6.24
N GLY A 158 -0.68 10.68 -6.30
CA GLY A 158 -0.09 10.20 -7.54
C GLY A 158 -1.14 9.63 -8.49
N ALA A 159 -2.00 8.72 -8.01
CA ALA A 159 -3.04 8.13 -8.85
C ALA A 159 -4.09 9.15 -9.32
N ALA A 160 -4.54 10.05 -8.42
CA ALA A 160 -5.50 11.10 -8.79
C ALA A 160 -4.91 12.05 -9.84
N THR A 161 -3.68 12.54 -9.63
CA THR A 161 -3.01 13.44 -10.56
C THR A 161 -2.61 12.74 -11.86
N GLY A 162 -2.20 11.46 -11.80
CA GLY A 162 -1.87 10.64 -12.97
C GLY A 162 -3.06 10.45 -13.91
N GLY A 163 -4.25 10.15 -13.39
CA GLY A 163 -5.46 10.00 -14.19
C GLY A 163 -5.90 11.33 -14.85
N VAL A 164 -5.87 12.42 -14.09
CA VAL A 164 -6.18 13.76 -14.63
C VAL A 164 -5.16 14.16 -15.70
N PHE A 165 -3.86 13.95 -15.43
CA PHE A 165 -2.80 14.32 -16.36
C PHE A 165 -2.88 13.50 -17.67
N ALA A 166 -3.12 12.20 -17.58
CA ALA A 166 -3.29 11.34 -18.75
C ALA A 166 -4.48 11.79 -19.63
N THR A 167 -5.57 12.24 -19.00
CA THR A 167 -6.76 12.75 -19.70
C THR A 167 -6.52 14.12 -20.35
N LEU A 168 -5.82 15.03 -19.66
CA LEU A 168 -5.65 16.41 -20.14
C LEU A 168 -4.47 16.58 -21.11
N VAL A 169 -3.45 15.73 -21.01
CA VAL A 169 -2.22 15.82 -21.82
C VAL A 169 -2.07 14.61 -22.71
N SER A 170 -1.55 13.50 -22.19
CA SER A 170 -1.50 12.18 -22.84
C SER A 170 -0.91 11.13 -21.86
N ARG A 171 -1.12 9.84 -22.18
CA ARG A 171 -0.48 8.73 -21.46
C ARG A 171 1.04 8.70 -21.67
N ASP A 172 1.51 8.99 -22.88
CA ASP A 172 2.94 9.05 -23.20
C ASP A 172 3.66 10.10 -22.36
N ALA A 173 3.05 11.30 -22.25
CA ALA A 173 3.59 12.34 -21.38
C ALA A 173 3.60 11.91 -19.90
N ALA A 174 2.63 11.10 -19.46
CA ALA A 174 2.62 10.52 -18.10
C ALA A 174 3.78 9.54 -17.91
N PHE A 175 4.11 8.70 -18.91
CA PHE A 175 5.26 7.78 -18.84
C PHE A 175 6.58 8.55 -18.76
N VAL A 176 6.75 9.62 -19.53
CA VAL A 176 7.93 10.49 -19.46
C VAL A 176 8.03 11.16 -18.11
N LEU A 177 6.93 11.71 -17.57
CA LEU A 177 6.93 12.38 -16.28
C LEU A 177 7.26 11.41 -15.13
N ASN A 178 6.77 10.17 -15.22
CA ASN A 178 7.15 9.11 -14.28
C ASN A 178 8.65 8.80 -14.33
N ALA A 179 9.22 8.65 -15.52
CA ALA A 179 10.66 8.43 -15.68
C ALA A 179 11.48 9.60 -15.08
N VAL A 180 11.04 10.84 -15.30
CA VAL A 180 11.65 12.04 -14.69
C VAL A 180 11.55 11.99 -13.16
N SER A 181 10.43 11.53 -12.60
CA SER A 181 10.27 11.40 -11.15
C SER A 181 11.29 10.43 -10.55
N PHE A 182 11.50 9.26 -11.15
CA PHE A 182 12.52 8.31 -10.70
C PHE A 182 13.95 8.87 -10.85
N ALA A 183 14.26 9.53 -11.97
CA ALA A 183 15.56 10.18 -12.16
C ALA A 183 15.81 11.28 -11.11
N LEU A 184 14.79 12.07 -10.78
CA LEU A 184 14.84 13.08 -9.72
C LEU A 184 15.04 12.44 -8.33
N SER A 185 14.35 11.35 -8.04
CA SER A 185 14.57 10.58 -6.80
C SER A 185 16.01 10.07 -6.71
N ALA A 186 16.52 9.45 -7.76
CA ALA A 186 17.93 9.00 -7.82
C ALA A 186 18.92 10.15 -7.60
N LEU A 187 18.65 11.32 -8.18
CA LEU A 187 19.46 12.52 -8.00
C LEU A 187 19.43 13.01 -6.54
N LEU A 188 18.27 13.05 -5.93
CA LEU A 188 18.10 13.45 -4.52
C LEU A 188 18.86 12.49 -3.59
N VAL A 189 18.73 11.19 -3.77
CA VAL A 189 19.49 10.16 -3.04
C VAL A 189 21.00 10.35 -3.27
N GLY A 190 21.41 10.61 -4.52
CA GLY A 190 22.79 10.87 -4.88
C GLY A 190 23.44 12.03 -4.10
N ARG A 191 22.63 13.03 -3.73
CA ARG A 191 23.05 14.22 -2.96
C ARG A 191 23.06 14.02 -1.43
N VAL A 192 22.62 12.89 -0.90
CA VAL A 192 22.73 12.56 0.52
C VAL A 192 24.24 12.40 0.85
N VAL A 193 24.72 13.10 1.86
CA VAL A 193 26.13 13.09 2.24
C VAL A 193 26.43 11.99 3.25
N GLN A 194 25.51 11.76 4.19
CA GLN A 194 25.67 10.74 5.22
C GLN A 194 25.70 9.33 4.63
N ASN A 195 26.43 8.44 5.33
CA ASN A 195 26.46 7.03 4.95
C ASN A 195 25.13 6.36 5.33
N LEU A 196 24.41 5.86 4.34
CA LEU A 196 23.13 5.17 4.54
C LEU A 196 23.27 3.74 5.08
N GLN A 197 24.51 3.23 5.20
CA GLN A 197 24.80 1.90 5.72
C GLN A 197 25.41 2.00 7.12
N ALA A 198 24.81 1.34 8.11
CA ALA A 198 25.41 1.20 9.43
C ALA A 198 26.75 0.43 9.35
N ALA A 199 27.69 0.74 10.24
CA ALA A 199 28.85 -0.11 10.43
C ALA A 199 28.40 -1.55 10.72
N ARG A 200 28.88 -2.51 9.93
CA ARG A 200 28.49 -3.92 10.04
C ARG A 200 28.73 -4.42 11.47
N LYS A 201 27.66 -4.64 12.23
CA LYS A 201 27.69 -5.60 13.33
C LYS A 201 27.59 -6.99 12.70
N PRO A 202 28.44 -7.96 13.03
CA PRO A 202 28.28 -9.33 12.58
C PRO A 202 26.90 -9.82 13.05
N ILE A 203 25.98 -10.04 12.11
CA ILE A 203 24.71 -10.69 12.46
C ILE A 203 25.04 -12.17 12.62
N GLY A 204 25.21 -12.58 13.88
CA GLY A 204 25.27 -13.99 14.21
C GLY A 204 23.99 -14.67 13.73
N GLY A 205 24.14 -15.67 12.85
CA GLY A 205 23.28 -16.83 12.61
C GLY A 205 21.74 -16.71 12.52
N ALA A 206 21.14 -15.54 12.41
CA ALA A 206 19.72 -15.33 12.63
C ALA A 206 18.78 -15.59 11.42
N GLY A 207 19.27 -16.14 10.31
CA GLY A 207 18.52 -16.09 9.04
C GLY A 207 17.55 -17.24 8.75
N ARG A 208 17.78 -18.44 9.23
CA ARG A 208 16.99 -19.63 8.81
C ARG A 208 16.05 -20.22 9.88
N GLU A 209 16.44 -20.20 11.15
CA GLU A 209 15.54 -20.67 12.24
C GLU A 209 14.38 -19.71 12.49
N SER A 210 14.56 -18.51 12.07
CA SER A 210 13.83 -17.34 12.44
C SER A 210 12.45 -17.16 11.77
N ASN A 211 12.25 -17.55 10.51
CA ASN A 211 10.94 -17.45 9.85
C ASN A 211 9.99 -18.58 10.32
N ARG A 212 10.54 -19.76 10.60
CA ARG A 212 9.77 -20.89 11.14
C ARG A 212 9.22 -20.56 12.54
N ASP A 213 9.98 -19.83 13.34
CA ASP A 213 9.56 -19.42 14.68
C ASP A 213 8.46 -18.35 14.63
N ALA A 214 8.53 -17.40 13.68
CA ALA A 214 7.47 -16.44 13.47
C ALA A 214 6.17 -17.13 13.00
N PHE A 215 6.25 -18.06 12.05
CA PHE A 215 5.09 -18.87 11.64
C PHE A 215 4.52 -19.66 12.82
N ARG A 216 5.37 -20.36 13.58
CA ARG A 216 4.93 -21.10 14.78
C ARG A 216 4.26 -20.17 15.79
N TYR A 217 4.84 -18.99 16.02
CA TYR A 217 4.27 -17.98 16.92
C TYR A 217 2.87 -17.56 16.47
N ILE A 218 2.69 -17.19 15.21
CA ILE A 218 1.39 -16.75 14.65
C ILE A 218 0.32 -17.84 14.88
N PHE A 219 0.61 -19.08 14.51
CA PHE A 219 -0.38 -20.16 14.63
C PHE A 219 -0.60 -20.66 16.05
N SER A 220 0.30 -20.36 17.00
CA SER A 220 0.12 -20.66 18.42
C SER A 220 -0.53 -19.54 19.22
N HIS A 221 -0.66 -18.33 18.66
CA HIS A 221 -1.21 -17.16 19.35
C HIS A 221 -2.46 -16.64 18.64
N VAL A 222 -3.61 -16.94 19.19
CA VAL A 222 -4.92 -16.61 18.60
C VAL A 222 -5.11 -15.12 18.32
N ARG A 223 -4.52 -14.23 19.14
CA ARG A 223 -4.57 -12.77 18.90
C ARG A 223 -3.80 -12.37 17.65
N ALA A 224 -2.60 -12.93 17.44
CA ALA A 224 -1.83 -12.69 16.22
C ALA A 224 -2.58 -13.19 14.97
N LEU A 225 -3.14 -14.39 15.06
CA LEU A 225 -3.93 -14.97 13.97
C LEU A 225 -5.18 -14.16 13.66
N ALA A 226 -5.89 -13.66 14.69
CA ALA A 226 -7.04 -12.79 14.51
C ALA A 226 -6.69 -11.49 13.80
N LEU A 227 -5.60 -10.82 14.18
CA LEU A 227 -5.16 -9.57 13.55
C LEU A 227 -4.73 -9.79 12.09
N LEU A 228 -3.92 -10.82 11.82
CA LEU A 228 -3.47 -11.16 10.47
C LEU A 228 -4.61 -11.63 9.58
N SER A 229 -5.60 -12.38 10.10
CA SER A 229 -6.78 -12.78 9.34
C SER A 229 -7.61 -11.58 8.89
N SER A 230 -7.76 -10.56 9.76
CA SER A 230 -8.48 -9.33 9.40
C SER A 230 -7.80 -8.59 8.25
N LYS A 231 -6.46 -8.51 8.24
CA LYS A 231 -5.68 -7.90 7.16
C LYS A 231 -5.77 -8.72 5.88
N GLY A 232 -5.54 -10.03 5.96
CA GLY A 232 -5.61 -10.91 4.79
C GLY A 232 -6.95 -10.86 4.07
N VAL A 233 -8.08 -10.89 4.81
CA VAL A 233 -9.42 -10.78 4.20
C VAL A 233 -9.67 -9.37 3.66
N HIS A 234 -9.20 -8.32 4.37
CA HIS A 234 -9.27 -6.95 3.84
C HIS A 234 -8.52 -6.83 2.51
N SER A 235 -7.31 -7.35 2.42
CA SER A 235 -6.48 -7.29 1.21
C SER A 235 -7.06 -8.12 0.06
N LEU A 236 -7.67 -9.27 0.36
CA LEU A 236 -8.42 -10.07 -0.62
C LEU A 236 -9.66 -9.32 -1.15
N THR A 237 -10.40 -8.61 -0.32
CA THR A 237 -11.57 -7.86 -0.78
C THR A 237 -11.19 -6.54 -1.44
N SER A 238 -10.26 -5.79 -0.85
CA SER A 238 -9.83 -4.47 -1.33
C SER A 238 -9.02 -4.56 -2.62
N GLY A 239 -8.12 -5.54 -2.77
CA GLY A 239 -7.29 -5.71 -3.97
C GLY A 239 -8.12 -5.90 -5.22
N GLY A 240 -9.11 -6.79 -5.17
CA GLY A 240 -10.03 -7.00 -6.28
C GLY A 240 -10.93 -5.81 -6.57
N ALA A 241 -11.44 -5.15 -5.52
CA ALA A 241 -12.27 -3.95 -5.69
C ALA A 241 -11.52 -2.82 -6.37
N VAL A 242 -10.27 -2.58 -5.98
CA VAL A 242 -9.39 -1.54 -6.57
C VAL A 242 -9.02 -1.87 -8.01
N ALA A 243 -8.83 -3.15 -8.33
CA ALA A 243 -8.57 -3.60 -9.70
C ALA A 243 -9.74 -3.30 -10.65
N LEU A 244 -10.96 -3.23 -10.13
CA LEU A 244 -12.16 -2.90 -10.90
C LEU A 244 -12.38 -1.40 -11.11
N PHE A 245 -11.59 -0.50 -10.49
CA PHE A 245 -11.80 0.95 -10.62
C PHE A 245 -11.69 1.46 -12.06
N ALA A 246 -10.67 1.02 -12.79
CA ALA A 246 -10.52 1.41 -14.19
C ALA A 246 -11.70 0.91 -15.03
N LEU A 247 -12.07 -0.35 -14.87
CA LEU A 247 -13.18 -0.94 -15.59
C LEU A 247 -14.51 -0.23 -15.24
N MET A 248 -14.77 0.03 -13.96
CA MET A 248 -15.94 0.78 -13.50
C MET A 248 -15.97 2.19 -14.11
N SER A 249 -14.85 2.90 -14.10
CA SER A 249 -14.73 4.26 -14.63
C SER A 249 -14.96 4.32 -16.13
N ILE A 250 -14.41 3.37 -16.89
CA ILE A 250 -14.53 3.35 -18.35
C ILE A 250 -15.92 2.86 -18.79
N THR A 251 -16.40 1.74 -18.23
CA THR A 251 -17.60 1.05 -18.76
C THR A 251 -18.92 1.40 -18.09
N LEU A 252 -18.92 1.79 -16.80
CA LEU A 252 -20.14 2.11 -16.06
C LEU A 252 -20.36 3.60 -15.86
N LEU A 253 -19.27 4.35 -15.67
CA LEU A 253 -19.34 5.78 -15.36
C LEU A 253 -18.94 6.66 -16.54
N GLU A 254 -18.37 6.08 -17.59
CA GLU A 254 -17.95 6.75 -18.84
C GLU A 254 -17.04 7.97 -18.60
N THR A 255 -16.14 7.86 -17.61
CA THR A 255 -15.29 8.96 -17.12
C THR A 255 -13.79 8.71 -17.36
N GLY A 256 -13.42 7.57 -17.95
CA GLY A 256 -12.04 7.25 -18.35
C GLY A 256 -11.00 7.33 -17.25
N ASP A 257 -9.78 7.71 -17.59
CA ASP A 257 -8.64 7.78 -16.67
C ASP A 257 -8.87 8.81 -15.55
N ALA A 258 -9.52 9.94 -15.84
CA ALA A 258 -9.84 10.94 -14.81
C ALA A 258 -10.78 10.38 -13.73
N GLY A 259 -11.78 9.61 -14.12
CA GLY A 259 -12.66 8.94 -13.16
C GLY A 259 -11.94 7.86 -12.35
N THR A 260 -11.05 7.09 -12.99
CA THR A 260 -10.19 6.13 -12.29
C THR A 260 -9.31 6.83 -11.26
N GLY A 261 -8.67 7.93 -11.64
CA GLY A 261 -7.88 8.77 -10.74
C GLY A 261 -8.71 9.33 -9.58
N ALA A 262 -9.95 9.77 -9.82
CA ALA A 262 -10.84 10.25 -8.78
C ALA A 262 -11.21 9.15 -7.76
N LEU A 263 -11.46 7.91 -8.21
CA LEU A 263 -11.72 6.78 -7.32
C LEU A 263 -10.48 6.43 -6.46
N PHE A 264 -9.28 6.43 -7.05
CA PHE A 264 -8.03 6.24 -6.29
C PHE A 264 -7.78 7.40 -5.31
N GLY A 265 -8.05 8.64 -5.70
CA GLY A 265 -7.97 9.81 -4.82
C GLY A 265 -8.92 9.70 -3.63
N ALA A 266 -10.17 9.32 -3.86
CA ALA A 266 -11.17 9.07 -2.84
C ALA A 266 -10.76 7.93 -1.88
N ARG A 267 -10.18 6.84 -2.42
CA ARG A 267 -9.58 5.76 -1.65
C ARG A 267 -8.50 6.27 -0.70
N GLY A 268 -7.57 7.05 -1.22
CA GLY A 268 -6.46 7.58 -0.42
C GLY A 268 -6.93 8.55 0.66
N LEU A 269 -7.86 9.43 0.34
CA LEU A 269 -8.47 10.35 1.30
C LEU A 269 -9.17 9.58 2.43
N GLY A 270 -9.94 8.55 2.10
CA GLY A 270 -10.57 7.68 3.09
C GLY A 270 -9.57 6.99 4.01
N ASN A 271 -8.52 6.39 3.44
CA ASN A 271 -7.45 5.73 4.23
C ASN A 271 -6.75 6.68 5.19
N MET A 272 -6.60 7.95 4.82
CA MET A 272 -5.98 8.98 5.67
C MET A 272 -6.91 9.45 6.79
N ILE A 273 -8.16 9.72 6.49
CA ILE A 273 -9.12 10.30 7.44
C ILE A 273 -9.67 9.23 8.40
N GLY A 274 -9.89 8.03 7.90
CA GLY A 274 -10.57 6.96 8.64
C GLY A 274 -9.99 6.66 10.02
N PRO A 275 -8.69 6.37 10.16
CA PRO A 275 -8.08 6.08 11.45
C PRO A 275 -8.20 7.23 12.44
N ILE A 276 -8.12 8.48 11.97
CA ILE A 276 -8.25 9.69 12.80
C ILE A 276 -9.65 9.79 13.37
N VAL A 277 -10.67 9.67 12.51
CA VAL A 277 -12.09 9.72 12.90
C VAL A 277 -12.43 8.55 13.83
N ALA A 278 -11.98 7.34 13.48
CA ALA A 278 -12.24 6.15 14.29
C ALA A 278 -11.62 6.30 15.70
N LEU A 279 -10.37 6.76 15.80
CA LEU A 279 -9.72 6.97 17.10
C LEU A 279 -10.44 8.03 17.94
N ALA A 280 -10.97 9.08 17.31
CA ALA A 280 -11.77 10.10 18.00
C ALA A 280 -13.08 9.51 18.57
N ILE A 281 -13.66 8.51 17.88
CA ILE A 281 -14.92 7.86 18.31
C ILE A 281 -14.66 6.82 19.40
N VAL A 282 -13.68 5.92 19.19
CA VAL A 282 -13.44 4.78 20.11
C VAL A 282 -12.57 5.14 21.31
N GLY A 283 -11.84 6.26 21.25
CA GLY A 283 -10.89 6.68 22.27
C GLY A 283 -9.60 5.86 22.26
N ARG A 284 -8.83 5.90 23.34
CA ARG A 284 -7.47 5.33 23.42
C ARG A 284 -7.38 3.97 24.11
N SER A 285 -8.50 3.37 24.50
CA SER A 285 -8.51 2.03 25.12
C SER A 285 -8.15 0.95 24.10
N ASN A 286 -7.13 0.13 24.40
CA ASN A 286 -6.68 -0.98 23.56
C ASN A 286 -7.83 -1.94 23.23
N ARG A 287 -8.69 -2.25 24.20
CA ARG A 287 -9.88 -3.08 24.00
C ARG A 287 -10.83 -2.48 22.95
N ARG A 288 -11.11 -1.16 23.02
CA ARG A 288 -12.00 -0.50 22.07
C ARG A 288 -11.39 -0.38 20.70
N ILE A 289 -10.09 -0.04 20.61
CA ILE A 289 -9.34 0.03 19.35
C ILE A 289 -9.38 -1.33 18.65
N LEU A 290 -8.96 -2.40 19.31
CA LEU A 290 -8.91 -3.74 18.71
C LEU A 290 -10.31 -4.31 18.46
N GLY A 291 -11.26 -4.08 19.36
CA GLY A 291 -12.65 -4.49 19.19
C GLY A 291 -13.39 -3.80 18.02
N SER A 292 -12.91 -2.64 17.56
CA SER A 292 -13.53 -1.90 16.44
C SER A 292 -13.07 -2.36 15.05
N ILE A 293 -12.05 -3.22 14.95
CA ILE A 293 -11.50 -3.70 13.68
C ILE A 293 -12.57 -4.35 12.79
N GLY A 294 -13.39 -5.23 13.34
CA GLY A 294 -14.46 -5.88 12.58
C GLY A 294 -15.57 -4.92 12.15
N TRP A 295 -15.89 -3.91 12.98
CA TRP A 295 -16.82 -2.85 12.60
C TRP A 295 -16.26 -2.00 11.45
N ALA A 296 -14.97 -1.71 11.45
CA ALA A 296 -14.30 -1.00 10.36
C ALA A 296 -14.39 -1.79 9.03
N MET A 297 -14.24 -3.12 9.07
CA MET A 297 -14.49 -4.02 7.94
C MET A 297 -15.95 -3.99 7.49
N THR A 298 -16.87 -3.96 8.43
CA THR A 298 -18.32 -3.88 8.13
C THR A 298 -18.65 -2.57 7.42
N VAL A 299 -18.11 -1.42 7.88
CA VAL A 299 -18.25 -0.12 7.20
C VAL A 299 -17.69 -0.19 5.77
N TRP A 300 -16.51 -0.78 5.59
CA TRP A 300 -15.91 -1.00 4.26
C TRP A 300 -16.88 -1.78 3.36
N GLY A 301 -17.41 -2.89 3.85
CA GLY A 301 -18.28 -3.75 3.07
C GLY A 301 -19.61 -3.10 2.70
N VAL A 302 -20.28 -2.45 3.67
CA VAL A 302 -21.54 -1.71 3.41
C VAL A 302 -21.31 -0.62 2.37
N ALA A 303 -20.24 0.15 2.49
CA ALA A 303 -19.94 1.21 1.52
C ALA A 303 -19.65 0.65 0.12
N TYR A 304 -18.99 -0.52 -0.02
CA TYR A 304 -18.79 -1.16 -1.34
C TYR A 304 -20.10 -1.70 -1.95
N ILE A 305 -21.07 -2.10 -1.15
CA ILE A 305 -22.41 -2.37 -1.66
C ILE A 305 -23.01 -1.09 -2.30
N PHE A 306 -22.86 0.06 -1.65
CA PHE A 306 -23.28 1.34 -2.22
C PHE A 306 -22.48 1.72 -3.47
N VAL A 307 -21.16 1.44 -3.52
CA VAL A 307 -20.36 1.63 -4.76
C VAL A 307 -20.99 0.87 -5.92
N GLY A 308 -21.39 -0.39 -5.70
CA GLY A 308 -22.05 -1.20 -6.73
C GLY A 308 -23.37 -0.62 -7.26
N PHE A 309 -24.10 0.16 -6.45
CA PHE A 309 -25.33 0.83 -6.85
C PHE A 309 -25.13 2.26 -7.36
N SER A 310 -23.91 2.82 -7.27
CA SER A 310 -23.66 4.22 -7.60
C SER A 310 -23.87 4.52 -9.09
N PRO A 311 -24.75 5.49 -9.44
CA PRO A 311 -25.02 5.84 -10.84
C PRO A 311 -24.09 6.93 -11.38
N THR A 312 -23.31 7.61 -10.53
CA THR A 312 -22.43 8.72 -10.91
C THR A 312 -21.06 8.60 -10.25
N LEU A 313 -20.04 9.20 -10.87
CA LEU A 313 -18.68 9.24 -10.32
C LEU A 313 -18.63 9.88 -8.93
N LEU A 314 -19.39 10.95 -8.67
CA LEU A 314 -19.39 11.63 -7.39
C LEU A 314 -19.89 10.71 -6.26
N LEU A 315 -21.01 10.00 -6.48
CA LEU A 315 -21.55 9.07 -5.50
C LEU A 315 -20.63 7.85 -5.30
N ALA A 316 -20.05 7.32 -6.39
CA ALA A 316 -19.08 6.25 -6.33
C ALA A 316 -17.84 6.67 -5.54
N ALA A 317 -17.27 7.84 -5.82
CA ALA A 317 -16.09 8.37 -5.12
C ALA A 317 -16.40 8.64 -3.63
N ALA A 318 -17.57 9.19 -3.31
CA ALA A 318 -17.99 9.38 -1.91
C ALA A 318 -18.11 8.04 -1.17
N ALA A 319 -18.75 7.03 -1.79
CA ALA A 319 -18.87 5.70 -1.20
C ALA A 319 -17.50 5.00 -1.07
N VAL A 320 -16.60 5.13 -2.06
CA VAL A 320 -15.22 4.64 -1.99
C VAL A 320 -14.45 5.33 -0.86
N CYS A 321 -14.61 6.64 -0.68
CA CYS A 321 -13.98 7.36 0.43
C CYS A 321 -14.44 6.78 1.78
N VAL A 322 -15.75 6.61 2.00
CA VAL A 322 -16.30 6.02 3.22
C VAL A 322 -15.83 4.58 3.41
N ALA A 323 -15.82 3.78 2.34
CA ALA A 323 -15.28 2.42 2.40
C ALA A 323 -13.85 2.41 2.91
N HIS A 324 -13.01 3.25 2.33
CA HIS A 324 -11.60 3.29 2.70
C HIS A 324 -11.31 4.03 4.03
N MET A 325 -12.27 4.79 4.57
CA MET A 325 -12.22 5.17 6.00
C MET A 325 -12.27 3.92 6.89
N GLY A 326 -13.16 2.96 6.59
CA GLY A 326 -13.20 1.66 7.26
C GLY A 326 -11.92 0.86 7.02
N GLY A 327 -11.49 0.72 5.77
CA GLY A 327 -10.29 -0.03 5.40
C GLY A 327 -9.00 0.50 6.03
N GLY A 328 -8.78 1.82 5.99
CA GLY A 328 -7.65 2.48 6.63
C GLY A 328 -7.65 2.31 8.15
N THR A 329 -8.84 2.38 8.77
CA THR A 329 -8.99 2.13 10.21
C THR A 329 -8.64 0.68 10.55
N GLN A 330 -9.20 -0.28 9.83
CA GLN A 330 -8.91 -1.71 10.01
C GLN A 330 -7.40 -1.97 9.90
N PHE A 331 -6.76 -1.48 8.83
CA PHE A 331 -5.33 -1.66 8.58
C PHE A 331 -4.47 -1.04 9.69
N THR A 332 -4.76 0.20 10.09
CA THR A 332 -4.02 0.92 11.12
C THR A 332 -4.17 0.27 12.49
N PHE A 333 -5.40 -0.09 12.88
CA PHE A 333 -5.67 -0.66 14.20
C PHE A 333 -5.16 -2.10 14.33
N SER A 334 -5.21 -2.90 13.27
CA SER A 334 -4.58 -4.23 13.28
C SER A 334 -3.06 -4.15 13.29
N THR A 335 -2.46 -3.19 12.58
CA THR A 335 -1.03 -2.90 12.66
C THR A 335 -0.62 -2.48 14.08
N TYR A 336 -1.39 -1.59 14.71
CA TYR A 336 -1.20 -1.19 16.10
C TYR A 336 -1.28 -2.41 17.05
N GLY A 337 -2.28 -3.27 16.88
CA GLY A 337 -2.41 -4.48 17.70
C GLY A 337 -1.21 -5.44 17.55
N LEU A 338 -0.68 -5.58 16.32
CA LEU A 338 0.56 -6.36 16.11
C LEU A 338 1.77 -5.71 16.78
N GLN A 339 1.89 -4.37 16.76
CA GLN A 339 2.97 -3.65 17.44
C GLN A 339 2.92 -3.82 18.94
N GLU A 340 1.74 -3.70 19.52
CA GLU A 340 1.51 -3.69 20.96
C GLU A 340 1.60 -5.10 21.59
N LEU A 341 1.04 -6.09 20.90
CA LEU A 341 0.86 -7.43 21.47
C LEU A 341 1.98 -8.42 21.12
N MET A 342 2.84 -8.12 20.15
CA MET A 342 3.87 -9.05 19.71
C MET A 342 5.21 -8.76 20.38
N PRO A 343 5.92 -9.79 20.90
CA PRO A 343 7.26 -9.67 21.44
C PRO A 343 8.25 -9.07 20.44
N ASP A 344 9.20 -8.27 20.94
CA ASP A 344 10.18 -7.55 20.12
C ASP A 344 11.03 -8.46 19.23
N ASP A 345 11.38 -9.65 19.73
CA ASP A 345 12.24 -10.62 19.06
C ASP A 345 11.61 -11.25 17.80
N VAL A 346 10.28 -11.33 17.71
CA VAL A 346 9.55 -11.86 16.55
C VAL A 346 8.82 -10.80 15.75
N ARG A 347 8.62 -9.59 16.29
CA ARG A 347 7.79 -8.51 15.71
C ARG A 347 8.19 -8.16 14.27
N GLY A 348 9.47 -7.94 14.02
CA GLY A 348 9.94 -7.58 12.67
C GLY A 348 9.64 -8.64 11.61
N ARG A 349 9.67 -9.92 11.99
CA ARG A 349 9.37 -11.05 11.09
C ARG A 349 7.88 -11.19 10.85
N ILE A 350 7.06 -10.95 11.88
CA ILE A 350 5.60 -10.93 11.75
C ILE A 350 5.19 -9.82 10.78
N PHE A 351 5.79 -8.63 10.85
CA PHE A 351 5.53 -7.56 9.89
C PHE A 351 5.99 -7.88 8.47
N ALA A 352 7.10 -8.57 8.30
CA ALA A 352 7.54 -9.01 6.96
C ALA A 352 6.56 -10.03 6.36
N LEU A 353 6.07 -10.97 7.17
CA LEU A 353 5.06 -11.93 6.75
C LEU A 353 3.71 -11.26 6.46
N ASP A 354 3.27 -10.34 7.32
CA ASP A 354 2.08 -9.53 7.16
C ASP A 354 2.10 -8.80 5.81
N PHE A 355 3.19 -8.09 5.51
CA PHE A 355 3.36 -7.39 4.24
C PHE A 355 3.35 -8.34 3.04
N GLY A 356 4.04 -9.49 3.14
CA GLY A 356 4.05 -10.50 2.08
C GLY A 356 2.66 -11.09 1.82
N ILE A 357 1.91 -11.40 2.87
CA ILE A 357 0.53 -11.91 2.79
C ILE A 357 -0.38 -10.84 2.16
N ASP A 358 -0.24 -9.57 2.58
CA ASP A 358 -1.01 -8.46 2.07
C ASP A 358 -0.83 -8.29 0.55
N MET A 359 0.42 -8.19 0.09
CA MET A 359 0.75 -8.04 -1.33
C MET A 359 0.32 -9.27 -2.17
N MET A 360 0.46 -10.47 -1.63
CA MET A 360 -0.01 -11.69 -2.28
C MET A 360 -1.53 -11.71 -2.40
N ALA A 361 -2.24 -11.37 -1.34
CA ALA A 361 -3.69 -11.32 -1.30
C ALA A 361 -4.25 -10.28 -2.30
N ILE A 362 -3.64 -9.11 -2.37
CA ILE A 362 -3.97 -8.07 -3.37
C ILE A 362 -3.78 -8.62 -4.79
N SER A 363 -2.64 -9.24 -5.08
CA SER A 363 -2.33 -9.76 -6.42
C SER A 363 -3.30 -10.86 -6.84
N ILE A 364 -3.55 -11.85 -5.97
CA ILE A 364 -4.47 -12.95 -6.23
C ILE A 364 -5.89 -12.42 -6.45
N SER A 365 -6.32 -11.53 -5.59
CA SER A 365 -7.66 -10.94 -5.67
C SER A 365 -7.85 -10.12 -6.95
N ALA A 366 -6.88 -9.32 -7.35
CA ALA A 366 -6.92 -8.56 -8.59
C ALA A 366 -7.11 -9.50 -9.80
N LEU A 367 -6.35 -10.59 -9.88
CA LEU A 367 -6.47 -11.58 -10.96
C LEU A 367 -7.81 -12.31 -10.94
N ILE A 368 -8.30 -12.74 -9.77
CA ILE A 368 -9.60 -13.42 -9.64
C ILE A 368 -10.74 -12.49 -10.08
N LEU A 369 -10.77 -11.26 -9.57
CA LEU A 369 -11.83 -10.31 -9.91
C LEU A 369 -11.74 -9.85 -11.36
N GLY A 370 -10.54 -9.67 -11.90
CA GLY A 370 -10.33 -9.40 -13.32
C GLY A 370 -10.83 -10.54 -14.22
N ALA A 371 -10.59 -11.79 -13.84
CA ALA A 371 -11.12 -12.96 -14.56
C ALA A 371 -12.65 -13.05 -14.47
N LEU A 372 -13.22 -12.87 -13.28
CA LEU A 372 -14.67 -12.88 -13.08
C LEU A 372 -15.36 -11.76 -13.84
N ALA A 373 -14.74 -10.59 -13.95
CA ALA A 373 -15.31 -9.44 -14.66
C ALA A 373 -15.39 -9.62 -16.19
N GLN A 374 -14.79 -10.70 -16.76
CA GLN A 374 -14.99 -11.08 -18.14
C GLN A 374 -16.38 -11.71 -18.40
N THR A 375 -16.99 -12.30 -17.39
CA THR A 375 -18.26 -13.04 -17.52
C THR A 375 -19.35 -12.52 -16.61
N VAL A 376 -18.99 -11.82 -15.53
CA VAL A 376 -19.91 -11.25 -14.55
C VAL A 376 -19.83 -9.74 -14.61
N ALA A 377 -20.96 -9.06 -14.60
CA ALA A 377 -21.02 -7.61 -14.58
C ALA A 377 -20.32 -7.04 -13.33
N ILE A 378 -19.77 -5.83 -13.42
CA ILE A 378 -18.97 -5.19 -12.35
C ILE A 378 -19.80 -4.95 -11.07
N ARG A 379 -21.04 -4.52 -11.21
CA ARG A 379 -21.92 -4.20 -10.07
C ARG A 379 -22.12 -5.39 -9.12
N PRO A 380 -22.53 -6.59 -9.57
CA PRO A 380 -22.59 -7.77 -8.71
C PRO A 380 -21.26 -8.13 -8.05
N LEU A 381 -20.12 -7.93 -8.72
CA LEU A 381 -18.80 -8.22 -8.14
C LEU A 381 -18.49 -7.28 -6.97
N LEU A 382 -18.73 -5.97 -7.13
CA LEU A 382 -18.53 -4.98 -6.07
C LEU A 382 -19.48 -5.24 -4.87
N ILE A 383 -20.74 -5.55 -5.14
CA ILE A 383 -21.71 -5.90 -4.11
C ILE A 383 -21.29 -7.18 -3.38
N GLY A 384 -20.88 -8.20 -4.12
CA GLY A 384 -20.38 -9.47 -3.57
C GLY A 384 -19.18 -9.29 -2.64
N LEU A 385 -18.19 -8.50 -3.05
CA LEU A 385 -17.04 -8.14 -2.21
C LEU A 385 -17.49 -7.42 -0.93
N GLY A 386 -18.45 -6.48 -1.06
CA GLY A 386 -19.03 -5.78 0.08
C GLY A 386 -19.72 -6.74 1.04
N LEU A 387 -20.53 -7.67 0.54
CA LEU A 387 -21.21 -8.68 1.37
C LEU A 387 -20.24 -9.60 2.10
N VAL A 388 -19.19 -10.08 1.41
CA VAL A 388 -18.11 -10.89 2.03
C VAL A 388 -17.47 -10.13 3.19
N ALA A 389 -17.14 -8.85 3.00
CA ALA A 389 -16.54 -8.03 4.04
C ALA A 389 -17.50 -7.76 5.21
N VAL A 390 -18.79 -7.54 4.96
CA VAL A 390 -19.80 -7.37 6.03
C VAL A 390 -19.92 -8.65 6.85
N VAL A 391 -20.09 -9.80 6.21
CA VAL A 391 -20.23 -11.08 6.90
C VAL A 391 -18.98 -11.39 7.72
N PHE A 392 -17.80 -11.21 7.12
CA PHE A 392 -16.55 -11.39 7.83
C PHE A 392 -16.37 -10.41 8.98
N GLY A 393 -16.65 -9.12 8.79
CA GLY A 393 -16.50 -8.10 9.83
C GLY A 393 -17.39 -8.35 11.04
N LEU A 394 -18.64 -8.73 10.83
CA LEU A 394 -19.58 -9.10 11.90
C LEU A 394 -19.15 -10.39 12.61
N ALA A 395 -18.79 -11.43 11.86
CA ALA A 395 -18.29 -12.67 12.42
C ALA A 395 -16.99 -12.44 13.21
N TRP A 396 -16.05 -11.69 12.66
CA TRP A 396 -14.80 -11.35 13.31
C TRP A 396 -15.02 -10.60 14.63
N THR A 397 -15.91 -9.59 14.63
CA THR A 397 -16.27 -8.84 15.84
C THR A 397 -16.82 -9.76 16.94
N THR A 398 -17.70 -10.67 16.59
CA THR A 398 -18.32 -11.58 17.58
C THR A 398 -17.33 -12.62 18.11
N LEU A 399 -16.54 -13.23 17.23
CA LEU A 399 -15.60 -14.29 17.56
C LEU A 399 -14.38 -13.78 18.35
N THR A 400 -13.93 -12.56 18.05
CA THR A 400 -12.71 -12.00 18.69
C THR A 400 -13.00 -11.16 19.93
N ARG A 401 -14.25 -10.81 20.20
CA ARG A 401 -14.63 -10.03 21.39
C ARG A 401 -14.02 -10.55 22.71
N PRO A 402 -14.01 -11.87 22.98
CA PRO A 402 -13.37 -12.40 24.21
C PRO A 402 -11.87 -12.18 24.28
N LEU A 403 -11.19 -12.10 23.12
CA LEU A 403 -9.73 -11.96 23.05
C LEU A 403 -9.22 -10.60 23.55
N TRP A 404 -10.09 -9.60 23.62
CA TRP A 404 -9.75 -8.24 24.01
C TRP A 404 -10.27 -7.86 25.39
N ALA A 405 -10.98 -8.77 26.09
CA ALA A 405 -11.70 -8.45 27.32
C ALA A 405 -10.76 -8.10 28.49
N ASP A 406 -9.59 -8.72 28.55
CA ASP A 406 -8.58 -8.55 29.61
C ASP A 406 -7.65 -7.34 29.40
N LEU A 407 -7.75 -6.64 28.24
CA LEU A 407 -6.89 -5.49 27.96
C LEU A 407 -7.30 -4.19 28.71
N GLU A 408 -8.41 -4.18 29.42
CA GLU A 408 -8.86 -3.03 30.23
C GLU A 408 -8.23 -2.98 31.64
N THR A 409 -7.80 -4.11 32.15
CA THR A 409 -7.32 -4.20 33.54
C THR A 409 -5.91 -3.64 33.76
N ALA A 410 -5.16 -3.37 32.69
CA ALA A 410 -3.77 -2.91 32.78
C ALA A 410 -3.59 -1.37 32.76
N THR A 411 -4.64 -0.60 32.41
CA THR A 411 -4.53 0.87 32.25
C THR A 411 -5.17 1.69 33.37
N ASP A 412 -5.93 1.08 34.27
CA ASP A 412 -6.60 1.80 35.38
C ASP A 412 -5.77 1.80 36.69
N GLU A 413 -4.57 1.18 36.72
CA GLU A 413 -3.68 1.12 37.88
C GLU A 413 -2.42 2.02 37.74
N GLY A 414 -2.38 2.97 36.78
CA GLY A 414 -1.23 3.85 36.54
C GLY A 414 -1.52 5.34 36.67
#